data_ab667bdcb7138388332f6a58d10ddd29
#
_entry.id   ab667bdcb7138388332f6a58d10ddd29
#
_cell.length_a   1.000
_cell.length_b   1.000
_cell.length_c   1.000
_cell.angle_alpha   90.00
_cell.angle_beta   90.00
_cell.angle_gamma   90.00
#
_symmetry.space_group_name_H-M   'P 1'
#
loop_
_entity.id
_entity.type
_entity.pdbx_description
1 polymer ?
#
loop_
_entity_poly.entity_id
_entity_poly.type
_entity_poly.pdbx_seq_one_letter_code
_entity_poly.pdbx_strand_id
1 'polypeptide(L)'
;MNNLNVLNIAGYKFEPLDELDVLIPKFQNKCDALDLRGSVYLSPNGINFSLAGSEEAIEQYLIFMEEDPRFLDIPLKKTYSETQPFRRMKVRLKKEIISLGRDDINPRELTGEYISPQELYAMYENNEDVIVLDTRNEYETRVGLFENAVDLQLDTFRDFPQAIEELPEEYKEKQIVMYCTGGIRCEKASAVMLKAGFSNVKQLEGGVLDYFKETGGKYWNGDCFVFDERVALDTNLKETEYIYCFICREPLSAEEKASPDFKINEYCPYCIKK
;
A
#
# COMPACT_ATOMS: atom_id res chain seq x y z
N MET A 1 -6.48 25.79 14.41
CA MET A 1 -6.86 24.36 14.46
C MET A 1 -7.20 23.99 13.03
N ASN A 2 -6.34 23.22 12.35
CA ASN A 2 -6.62 22.76 11.01
C ASN A 2 -7.80 21.78 11.11
N ASN A 3 -8.92 22.11 10.52
CA ASN A 3 -10.06 21.21 10.43
C ASN A 3 -9.72 20.14 9.36
N LEU A 4 -9.14 19.03 9.78
CA LEU A 4 -9.03 17.83 8.95
C LEU A 4 -10.44 17.24 8.82
N ASN A 5 -11.14 17.57 7.76
CA ASN A 5 -12.57 17.25 7.62
C ASN A 5 -12.84 16.02 6.73
N VAL A 6 -11.80 15.48 6.09
CA VAL A 6 -11.94 14.34 5.17
C VAL A 6 -11.29 13.10 5.79
N LEU A 7 -12.11 12.10 6.09
CA LEU A 7 -11.63 10.79 6.53
C LEU A 7 -11.24 9.96 5.30
N ASN A 8 -10.01 9.48 5.32
CA ASN A 8 -9.47 8.59 4.30
C ASN A 8 -9.38 7.18 4.88
N ILE A 9 -9.93 6.21 4.18
CA ILE A 9 -9.85 4.80 4.54
C ILE A 9 -9.23 3.98 3.41
N ALA A 10 -8.44 2.98 3.79
CA ALA A 10 -7.99 1.93 2.88
C ALA A 10 -8.15 0.57 3.56
N GLY A 11 -8.51 -0.44 2.77
CA GLY A 11 -8.67 -1.80 3.26
C GLY A 11 -8.69 -2.79 2.11
N TYR A 12 -8.40 -4.05 2.44
CA TYR A 12 -8.46 -5.14 1.48
C TYR A 12 -8.86 -6.44 2.17
N LYS A 13 -9.40 -7.36 1.38
CA LYS A 13 -9.64 -8.73 1.82
C LYS A 13 -9.53 -9.69 0.64
N PHE A 14 -8.73 -10.74 0.82
CA PHE A 14 -8.73 -11.88 -0.09
C PHE A 14 -9.88 -12.80 0.27
N GLU A 15 -10.95 -12.74 -0.52
CA GLU A 15 -12.16 -13.53 -0.36
C GLU A 15 -12.74 -13.85 -1.74
N PRO A 16 -13.09 -15.10 -2.05
CA PRO A 16 -13.70 -15.43 -3.32
C PRO A 16 -14.98 -14.63 -3.54
N LEU A 17 -15.04 -13.93 -4.65
CA LEU A 17 -16.20 -13.14 -5.06
C LEU A 17 -16.73 -13.66 -6.38
N ASP A 18 -17.98 -13.99 -6.39
CA ASP A 18 -18.83 -14.25 -7.55
C ASP A 18 -19.75 -13.04 -7.81
N GLU A 19 -20.61 -13.11 -8.80
CA GLU A 19 -21.60 -12.08 -9.15
C GLU A 19 -20.99 -10.66 -9.26
N LEU A 20 -19.77 -10.55 -9.78
CA LEU A 20 -19.03 -9.28 -9.88
C LEU A 20 -19.73 -8.24 -10.76
N ASP A 21 -20.50 -8.69 -11.74
CA ASP A 21 -21.36 -7.87 -12.59
C ASP A 21 -22.51 -7.19 -11.79
N VAL A 22 -22.96 -7.79 -10.69
CA VAL A 22 -23.93 -7.22 -9.74
C VAL A 22 -23.23 -6.37 -8.69
N LEU A 23 -22.11 -6.84 -8.14
CA LEU A 23 -21.39 -6.13 -7.07
C LEU A 23 -20.85 -4.78 -7.55
N ILE A 24 -20.27 -4.70 -8.75
CA ILE A 24 -19.67 -3.47 -9.26
C ILE A 24 -20.66 -2.31 -9.29
N PRO A 25 -21.83 -2.40 -9.95
CA PRO A 25 -22.80 -1.32 -9.91
C PRO A 25 -23.38 -1.07 -8.51
N LYS A 26 -23.54 -2.10 -7.65
CA LYS A 26 -23.98 -1.94 -6.27
C LYS A 26 -23.02 -1.05 -5.48
N PHE A 27 -21.72 -1.31 -5.55
CA PHE A 27 -20.69 -0.50 -4.90
C PHE A 27 -20.58 0.91 -5.51
N GLN A 28 -20.64 1.05 -6.84
CA GLN A 28 -20.59 2.36 -7.49
C GLN A 28 -21.76 3.25 -7.05
N ASN A 29 -22.99 2.73 -7.12
CA ASN A 29 -24.19 3.46 -6.72
C ASN A 29 -24.15 3.89 -5.25
N LYS A 30 -23.66 3.01 -4.34
CA LYS A 30 -23.51 3.35 -2.93
C LYS A 30 -22.49 4.46 -2.71
N CYS A 31 -21.32 4.36 -3.34
CA CYS A 31 -20.29 5.39 -3.24
C CYS A 31 -20.77 6.73 -3.81
N ASP A 32 -21.46 6.72 -4.95
CA ASP A 32 -21.99 7.94 -5.58
C ASP A 32 -23.08 8.59 -4.69
N ALA A 33 -23.97 7.78 -4.10
CA ALA A 33 -25.01 8.28 -3.19
C ALA A 33 -24.44 8.92 -1.91
N LEU A 34 -23.23 8.51 -1.49
CA LEU A 34 -22.54 9.03 -0.32
C LEU A 34 -21.50 10.12 -0.67
N ASP A 35 -21.42 10.58 -1.92
CA ASP A 35 -20.38 11.50 -2.44
C ASP A 35 -18.95 11.08 -2.05
N LEU A 36 -18.68 9.78 -1.99
CA LEU A 36 -17.33 9.25 -1.72
C LEU A 36 -16.48 9.37 -2.98
N ARG A 37 -15.17 9.60 -2.79
CA ARG A 37 -14.18 9.54 -3.87
C ARG A 37 -13.08 8.55 -3.55
N GLY A 38 -12.45 8.02 -4.61
CA GLY A 38 -11.42 7.01 -4.46
C GLY A 38 -11.53 5.88 -5.46
N SER A 39 -11.13 4.70 -5.04
CA SER A 39 -11.23 3.50 -5.88
C SER A 39 -11.64 2.28 -5.06
N VAL A 40 -12.49 1.46 -5.66
CA VAL A 40 -12.82 0.10 -5.21
C VAL A 40 -12.47 -0.85 -6.35
N TYR A 41 -11.58 -1.78 -6.10
CA TYR A 41 -11.22 -2.85 -7.02
C TYR A 41 -11.82 -4.16 -6.52
N LEU A 42 -12.69 -4.74 -7.34
CA LEU A 42 -13.28 -6.05 -7.13
C LEU A 42 -12.67 -7.04 -8.12
N SER A 43 -12.40 -8.24 -7.67
CA SER A 43 -11.91 -9.32 -8.52
C SER A 43 -12.42 -10.67 -7.99
N PRO A 44 -12.29 -11.77 -8.76
CA PRO A 44 -12.68 -13.09 -8.26
C PRO A 44 -11.95 -13.51 -6.96
N ASN A 45 -10.85 -12.86 -6.61
CA ASN A 45 -10.05 -13.16 -5.42
C ASN A 45 -10.18 -12.14 -4.28
N GLY A 46 -11.10 -11.16 -4.37
CA GLY A 46 -11.35 -10.25 -3.27
C GLY A 46 -11.68 -8.80 -3.61
N ILE A 47 -11.49 -7.97 -2.62
CA ILE A 47 -11.71 -6.51 -2.65
C ILE A 47 -10.46 -5.76 -2.17
N ASN A 48 -10.18 -4.63 -2.80
CA ASN A 48 -9.19 -3.64 -2.35
C ASN A 48 -9.75 -2.24 -2.61
N PHE A 49 -9.76 -1.39 -1.60
CA PHE A 49 -10.31 -0.05 -1.72
C PHE A 49 -9.47 1.01 -1.00
N SER A 50 -9.53 2.22 -1.55
CA SER A 50 -9.08 3.45 -0.92
C SER A 50 -10.12 4.52 -1.20
N LEU A 51 -10.74 5.05 -0.15
CA LEU A 51 -11.87 5.96 -0.22
C LEU A 51 -11.67 7.16 0.71
N ALA A 52 -12.27 8.28 0.34
CA ALA A 52 -12.29 9.48 1.14
C ALA A 52 -13.65 10.17 1.10
N GLY A 53 -14.07 10.71 2.24
CA GLY A 53 -15.34 11.42 2.40
C GLY A 53 -15.50 11.96 3.82
N SER A 54 -16.70 12.43 4.14
CA SER A 54 -17.04 12.78 5.52
C SER A 54 -17.04 11.52 6.41
N GLU A 55 -16.82 11.68 7.71
CA GLU A 55 -16.89 10.56 8.65
C GLU A 55 -18.23 9.82 8.57
N GLU A 56 -19.34 10.58 8.49
CA GLU A 56 -20.68 10.00 8.36
C GLU A 56 -20.86 9.19 7.06
N ALA A 57 -20.34 9.68 5.92
CA ALA A 57 -20.42 8.96 4.66
C ALA A 57 -19.59 7.67 4.68
N ILE A 58 -18.42 7.72 5.29
CA ILE A 58 -17.56 6.53 5.47
C ILE A 58 -18.23 5.51 6.39
N GLU A 59 -18.83 5.94 7.51
CA GLU A 59 -19.56 5.04 8.41
C GLU A 59 -20.72 4.34 7.69
N GLN A 60 -21.52 5.08 6.93
CA GLN A 60 -22.59 4.49 6.13
C GLN A 60 -22.10 3.53 5.04
N TYR A 61 -20.91 3.76 4.50
CA TYR A 61 -20.28 2.83 3.57
C TYR A 61 -19.84 1.54 4.27
N LEU A 62 -19.26 1.63 5.46
CA LEU A 62 -18.87 0.46 6.24
C LEU A 62 -20.07 -0.39 6.66
N ILE A 63 -21.15 0.24 7.12
CA ILE A 63 -22.42 -0.47 7.41
C ILE A 63 -22.95 -1.20 6.16
N PHE A 64 -22.88 -0.53 4.98
CA PHE A 64 -23.27 -1.19 3.73
C PHE A 64 -22.39 -2.40 3.39
N MET A 65 -21.08 -2.33 3.66
CA MET A 65 -20.18 -3.48 3.45
C MET A 65 -20.53 -4.64 4.38
N GLU A 66 -20.87 -4.36 5.63
CA GLU A 66 -21.23 -5.37 6.64
C GLU A 66 -22.53 -6.11 6.35
N GLU A 67 -23.37 -5.61 5.43
CA GLU A 67 -24.56 -6.34 4.93
C GLU A 67 -24.20 -7.65 4.20
N ASP A 68 -22.96 -7.76 3.68
CA ASP A 68 -22.46 -8.95 2.99
C ASP A 68 -21.38 -9.61 3.85
N PRO A 69 -21.59 -10.85 4.32
CA PRO A 69 -20.63 -11.55 5.19
C PRO A 69 -19.21 -11.66 4.61
N ARG A 70 -19.07 -11.60 3.29
CA ARG A 70 -17.75 -11.64 2.63
C ARG A 70 -16.88 -10.44 2.96
N PHE A 71 -17.49 -9.32 3.34
CA PHE A 71 -16.77 -8.05 3.63
C PHE A 71 -16.68 -7.71 5.11
N LEU A 72 -17.08 -8.64 6.00
CA LEU A 72 -16.89 -8.47 7.45
C LEU A 72 -15.40 -8.48 7.82
N ASP A 73 -15.09 -7.80 8.92
CA ASP A 73 -13.76 -7.82 9.57
C ASP A 73 -12.58 -7.41 8.67
N ILE A 74 -12.80 -6.46 7.76
CA ILE A 74 -11.71 -5.90 6.95
C ILE A 74 -10.92 -4.91 7.81
N PRO A 75 -9.61 -5.16 8.06
CA PRO A 75 -8.76 -4.20 8.75
C PRO A 75 -8.66 -2.88 7.96
N LEU A 76 -8.93 -1.76 8.63
CA LEU A 76 -8.96 -0.45 8.01
C LEU A 76 -7.75 0.40 8.40
N LYS A 77 -7.09 0.98 7.43
CA LYS A 77 -6.17 2.09 7.60
C LYS A 77 -6.99 3.39 7.55
N LYS A 78 -6.88 4.20 8.61
CA LYS A 78 -7.62 5.47 8.73
C LYS A 78 -6.63 6.61 8.86
N THR A 79 -6.75 7.61 8.01
CA THR A 79 -5.99 8.87 8.07
C THR A 79 -6.92 10.03 7.75
N TYR A 80 -6.47 11.27 8.02
CA TYR A 80 -7.26 12.46 7.75
C TYR A 80 -6.51 13.40 6.81
N SER A 81 -7.25 14.18 6.03
CA SER A 81 -6.72 15.24 5.18
C SER A 81 -7.58 16.51 5.27
N GLU A 82 -6.98 17.65 4.95
CA GLU A 82 -7.70 18.93 4.90
C GLU A 82 -8.61 19.01 3.67
N THR A 83 -8.20 18.36 2.58
CA THR A 83 -8.92 18.37 1.31
C THR A 83 -9.18 16.96 0.80
N GLN A 84 -10.11 16.82 -0.12
CA GLN A 84 -10.44 15.56 -0.78
C GLN A 84 -9.27 15.09 -1.65
N PRO A 85 -8.55 13.97 -1.30
CA PRO A 85 -7.35 13.55 -2.01
C PRO A 85 -7.62 12.72 -3.26
N PHE A 86 -8.85 12.54 -3.66
CA PHE A 86 -9.21 11.83 -4.88
C PHE A 86 -10.04 12.70 -5.80
N ARG A 87 -9.71 12.71 -7.09
CA ARG A 87 -10.42 13.52 -8.09
C ARG A 87 -11.80 12.97 -8.45
N ARG A 88 -12.00 11.65 -8.36
CA ARG A 88 -13.23 10.95 -8.79
C ARG A 88 -13.40 9.62 -8.08
N MET A 89 -14.62 9.09 -8.10
CA MET A 89 -14.93 7.72 -7.71
C MET A 89 -14.71 6.74 -8.86
N LYS A 90 -14.17 5.55 -8.56
CA LYS A 90 -14.00 4.45 -9.53
C LYS A 90 -14.25 3.11 -8.85
N VAL A 91 -15.25 2.38 -9.30
CA VAL A 91 -15.40 0.97 -8.98
C VAL A 91 -15.05 0.15 -10.23
N ARG A 92 -14.13 -0.81 -10.12
CA ARG A 92 -13.62 -1.53 -11.30
C ARG A 92 -13.42 -3.01 -11.03
N LEU A 93 -13.79 -3.80 -12.05
CA LEU A 93 -13.36 -5.18 -12.16
C LEU A 93 -11.85 -5.23 -12.44
N LYS A 94 -11.15 -6.07 -11.70
CA LYS A 94 -9.74 -6.39 -11.89
C LYS A 94 -9.57 -7.91 -11.98
N LYS A 95 -8.49 -8.37 -12.60
CA LYS A 95 -8.11 -9.78 -12.54
C LYS A 95 -7.65 -10.17 -11.13
N GLU A 96 -6.95 -9.27 -10.48
CA GLU A 96 -6.38 -9.40 -9.15
C GLU A 96 -6.56 -8.09 -8.37
N ILE A 97 -6.84 -8.15 -7.07
CA ILE A 97 -6.94 -6.95 -6.21
C ILE A 97 -5.57 -6.30 -5.97
N ILE A 98 -4.48 -7.05 -6.14
CA ILE A 98 -3.11 -6.59 -6.25
C ILE A 98 -2.40 -7.41 -7.32
N SER A 99 -1.83 -6.75 -8.33
CA SER A 99 -1.35 -7.41 -9.54
C SER A 99 0.05 -7.98 -9.36
N LEU A 100 0.14 -9.29 -9.16
CA LEU A 100 1.40 -10.05 -9.15
C LEU A 100 1.63 -10.79 -10.48
N GLY A 101 0.54 -11.18 -11.17
CA GLY A 101 0.63 -11.92 -12.42
C GLY A 101 0.91 -13.42 -12.24
N ARG A 102 0.60 -13.98 -11.06
CA ARG A 102 0.81 -15.39 -10.70
C ARG A 102 -0.51 -15.98 -10.21
N ASP A 103 -1.16 -16.77 -11.06
CA ASP A 103 -2.46 -17.41 -10.77
C ASP A 103 -2.34 -18.55 -9.75
N ASP A 104 -1.13 -19.10 -9.56
CA ASP A 104 -0.81 -20.16 -8.61
C ASP A 104 -0.58 -19.63 -7.18
N ILE A 105 -0.65 -18.32 -6.96
CA ILE A 105 -0.46 -17.69 -5.65
C ILE A 105 -1.81 -17.29 -5.07
N ASN A 106 -2.21 -18.01 -4.03
CA ASN A 106 -3.43 -17.74 -3.27
C ASN A 106 -3.11 -17.48 -1.79
N PRO A 107 -3.19 -16.22 -1.33
CA PRO A 107 -2.88 -15.89 0.08
C PRO A 107 -3.76 -16.58 1.12
N ARG A 108 -4.95 -17.03 0.75
CA ARG A 108 -5.82 -17.80 1.66
C ARG A 108 -5.33 -19.23 1.95
N GLU A 109 -4.49 -19.76 1.07
CA GLU A 109 -3.91 -21.10 1.21
C GLU A 109 -2.51 -21.05 1.81
N LEU A 110 -1.75 -20.03 1.43
CA LEU A 110 -0.37 -19.83 1.88
C LEU A 110 -0.05 -18.35 1.94
N THR A 111 0.34 -17.87 3.11
CA THR A 111 0.91 -16.55 3.34
C THR A 111 1.91 -16.62 4.50
N GLY A 112 2.82 -15.64 4.60
CA GLY A 112 3.77 -15.56 5.70
C GLY A 112 3.10 -15.21 7.03
N GLU A 113 3.71 -15.62 8.13
CA GLU A 113 3.26 -15.23 9.46
C GLU A 113 3.30 -13.71 9.64
N TYR A 114 2.32 -13.17 10.39
CA TYR A 114 2.33 -11.76 10.73
C TYR A 114 3.23 -11.48 11.92
N ILE A 115 3.85 -10.31 11.90
CA ILE A 115 4.45 -9.70 13.08
C ILE A 115 3.84 -8.32 13.29
N SER A 116 3.69 -7.93 14.53
CA SER A 116 3.20 -6.61 14.90
C SER A 116 4.26 -5.52 14.63
N PRO A 117 3.84 -4.26 14.47
CA PRO A 117 4.74 -3.11 14.46
C PRO A 117 5.71 -3.06 15.63
N GLN A 118 5.26 -3.42 16.84
CA GLN A 118 6.06 -3.44 18.05
C GLN A 118 7.13 -4.54 18.03
N GLU A 119 6.83 -5.71 17.46
CA GLU A 119 7.82 -6.78 17.29
C GLU A 119 8.93 -6.35 16.33
N LEU A 120 8.60 -5.75 15.17
CA LEU A 120 9.61 -5.22 14.25
C LEU A 120 10.44 -4.11 14.92
N TYR A 121 9.78 -3.20 15.66
CA TYR A 121 10.46 -2.17 16.43
C TYR A 121 11.46 -2.77 17.43
N ALA A 122 11.05 -3.82 18.16
CA ALA A 122 11.91 -4.51 19.12
C ALA A 122 13.09 -5.21 18.45
N MET A 123 12.92 -5.78 17.26
CA MET A 123 14.01 -6.38 16.48
C MET A 123 15.10 -5.34 16.16
N TYR A 124 14.71 -4.13 15.76
CA TYR A 124 15.66 -3.03 15.54
C TYR A 124 16.35 -2.59 16.83
N GLU A 125 15.59 -2.43 17.94
CA GLU A 125 16.16 -2.05 19.25
C GLU A 125 17.20 -3.05 19.75
N ASN A 126 16.95 -4.34 19.52
CA ASN A 126 17.82 -5.42 19.96
C ASN A 126 18.96 -5.74 18.97
N ASN A 127 19.01 -5.05 17.82
CA ASN A 127 19.93 -5.34 16.71
C ASN A 127 19.88 -6.82 16.30
N GLU A 128 18.67 -7.37 16.15
CA GLU A 128 18.50 -8.75 15.72
C GLU A 128 18.97 -8.95 14.27
N ASP A 129 19.53 -10.14 13.95
CA ASP A 129 19.92 -10.50 12.57
C ASP A 129 18.67 -10.84 11.75
N VAL A 130 17.97 -9.81 11.30
CA VAL A 130 16.75 -9.90 10.50
C VAL A 130 16.92 -9.13 9.19
N ILE A 131 16.46 -9.72 8.10
CA ILE A 131 16.38 -9.05 6.79
C ILE A 131 15.04 -8.37 6.69
N VAL A 132 15.03 -7.05 6.63
CA VAL A 132 13.82 -6.26 6.38
C VAL A 132 13.72 -6.01 4.88
N LEU A 133 12.69 -6.58 4.21
CA LEU A 133 12.55 -6.61 2.75
C LEU A 133 11.40 -5.72 2.30
N ASP A 134 11.70 -4.70 1.48
CA ASP A 134 10.69 -3.85 0.86
C ASP A 134 10.09 -4.52 -0.38
N THR A 135 8.76 -4.62 -0.42
CA THR A 135 8.03 -5.18 -1.56
C THR A 135 7.41 -4.11 -2.46
N ARG A 136 7.76 -2.83 -2.22
CA ARG A 136 7.23 -1.69 -2.96
C ARG A 136 8.02 -1.44 -4.24
N ASN A 137 7.47 -0.59 -5.08
CA ASN A 137 8.15 -0.16 -6.30
C ASN A 137 9.20 0.90 -6.01
N GLU A 138 10.19 1.05 -6.89
CA GLU A 138 11.31 2.00 -6.75
C GLU A 138 10.85 3.44 -6.49
N TYR A 139 9.82 3.92 -7.17
CA TYR A 139 9.32 5.29 -6.93
C TYR A 139 8.74 5.50 -5.52
N GLU A 140 8.34 4.43 -4.82
CA GLU A 140 7.89 4.48 -3.42
C GLU A 140 9.06 4.41 -2.45
N THR A 141 10.07 3.56 -2.73
CA THR A 141 11.24 3.38 -1.86
C THR A 141 12.12 4.64 -1.85
N ARG A 142 12.18 5.40 -2.95
CA ARG A 142 12.84 6.71 -3.00
C ARG A 142 12.22 7.77 -2.08
N VAL A 143 10.94 7.65 -1.78
CA VAL A 143 10.25 8.57 -0.83
C VAL A 143 10.64 8.27 0.61
N GLY A 144 10.89 7.00 0.92
CA GLY A 144 11.38 6.57 2.22
C GLY A 144 11.31 5.06 2.39
N LEU A 145 12.15 4.53 3.29
CA LEU A 145 12.27 3.10 3.58
C LEU A 145 12.82 2.89 5.00
N PHE A 146 12.69 1.68 5.52
CA PHE A 146 13.31 1.31 6.79
C PHE A 146 14.84 1.33 6.71
N GLU A 147 15.50 1.65 7.81
CA GLU A 147 16.95 1.56 7.95
C GLU A 147 17.42 0.13 7.59
N ASN A 148 18.45 0.05 6.75
CA ASN A 148 19.02 -1.21 6.29
C ASN A 148 18.04 -2.16 5.56
N ALA A 149 16.91 -1.66 5.08
CA ALA A 149 16.00 -2.49 4.29
C ALA A 149 16.62 -2.88 2.95
N VAL A 150 16.35 -4.11 2.53
CA VAL A 150 16.65 -4.58 1.18
C VAL A 150 15.61 -4.04 0.22
N ASP A 151 16.03 -3.18 -0.69
CA ASP A 151 15.22 -2.64 -1.79
C ASP A 151 15.50 -3.44 -3.06
N LEU A 152 14.46 -4.07 -3.59
CA LEU A 152 14.53 -4.88 -4.82
C LEU A 152 14.49 -4.03 -6.10
N GLN A 153 14.32 -2.71 -5.99
CA GLN A 153 14.26 -1.77 -7.12
C GLN A 153 13.22 -2.16 -8.18
N LEU A 154 12.04 -2.56 -7.73
CA LEU A 154 10.97 -3.05 -8.60
C LEU A 154 10.37 -1.91 -9.44
N ASP A 155 10.34 -2.04 -10.75
CA ASP A 155 9.53 -1.16 -11.60
C ASP A 155 8.04 -1.36 -11.30
N THR A 156 7.62 -2.60 -11.17
CA THR A 156 6.26 -2.99 -10.79
C THR A 156 6.27 -4.19 -9.86
N PHE A 157 5.24 -4.34 -9.04
CA PHE A 157 5.10 -5.52 -8.16
C PHE A 157 5.06 -6.87 -8.91
N ARG A 158 4.82 -6.86 -10.22
CA ARG A 158 4.88 -8.07 -11.06
C ARG A 158 6.29 -8.61 -11.23
N ASP A 159 7.28 -7.77 -11.05
CA ASP A 159 8.69 -8.14 -11.19
C ASP A 159 9.22 -8.83 -9.92
N PHE A 160 8.47 -8.78 -8.82
CA PHE A 160 8.85 -9.35 -7.53
C PHE A 160 9.25 -10.84 -7.61
N PRO A 161 8.51 -11.74 -8.30
CA PRO A 161 8.90 -13.15 -8.38
C PRO A 161 10.26 -13.38 -9.04
N GLN A 162 10.63 -12.55 -10.01
CA GLN A 162 11.94 -12.61 -10.66
C GLN A 162 13.03 -12.01 -9.77
N ALA A 163 12.75 -10.85 -9.15
CA ALA A 163 13.73 -10.15 -8.33
C ALA A 163 14.23 -10.97 -7.13
N ILE A 164 13.38 -11.79 -6.52
CA ILE A 164 13.80 -12.65 -5.41
C ILE A 164 14.74 -13.79 -5.82
N GLU A 165 14.80 -14.16 -7.11
CA GLU A 165 15.73 -15.17 -7.61
C GLU A 165 17.19 -14.65 -7.57
N GLU A 166 17.37 -13.32 -7.54
CA GLU A 166 18.68 -12.67 -7.45
C GLU A 166 19.19 -12.47 -6.01
N LEU A 167 18.34 -12.76 -5.01
CA LEU A 167 18.73 -12.68 -3.60
C LEU A 167 19.80 -13.71 -3.25
N PRO A 168 20.74 -13.38 -2.32
CA PRO A 168 21.72 -14.33 -1.84
C PRO A 168 21.10 -15.63 -1.33
N GLU A 169 21.66 -16.78 -1.70
CA GLU A 169 21.13 -18.10 -1.31
C GLU A 169 21.03 -18.27 0.21
N GLU A 170 21.97 -17.65 0.96
CA GLU A 170 21.96 -17.65 2.42
C GLU A 170 20.73 -16.97 3.04
N TYR A 171 20.00 -16.12 2.29
CA TYR A 171 18.78 -15.49 2.77
C TYR A 171 17.63 -16.49 2.95
N LYS A 172 17.70 -17.66 2.31
CA LYS A 172 16.67 -18.69 2.46
C LYS A 172 16.53 -19.24 3.88
N GLU A 173 17.64 -19.23 4.63
CA GLU A 173 17.66 -19.71 6.01
C GLU A 173 17.54 -18.58 7.05
N LYS A 174 17.57 -17.31 6.61
CA LYS A 174 17.46 -16.16 7.51
C LYS A 174 16.02 -15.80 7.79
N GLN A 175 15.81 -15.10 8.91
CA GLN A 175 14.54 -14.46 9.19
C GLN A 175 14.35 -13.25 8.28
N ILE A 176 13.25 -13.23 7.56
CA ILE A 176 12.86 -12.12 6.66
C ILE A 176 11.56 -11.53 7.14
N VAL A 177 11.53 -10.21 7.32
CA VAL A 177 10.32 -9.45 7.58
C VAL A 177 10.03 -8.58 6.38
N MET A 178 8.91 -8.85 5.71
CA MET A 178 8.48 -8.11 4.53
C MET A 178 7.51 -7.00 4.89
N TYR A 179 7.56 -5.91 4.15
CA TYR A 179 6.59 -4.84 4.31
C TYR A 179 6.20 -4.18 2.99
N CYS A 180 5.04 -3.53 3.00
CA CYS A 180 4.64 -2.53 2.00
C CYS A 180 3.84 -1.42 2.68
N THR A 181 3.26 -0.50 1.96
CA THR A 181 2.52 0.64 2.52
C THR A 181 1.38 0.21 3.46
N GLY A 182 0.54 -0.74 3.06
CA GLY A 182 -0.65 -1.16 3.81
C GLY A 182 -0.83 -2.66 4.01
N GLY A 183 0.17 -3.49 3.64
CA GLY A 183 0.18 -4.95 3.86
C GLY A 183 -0.20 -5.80 2.64
N ILE A 184 -1.05 -5.33 1.74
CA ILE A 184 -1.65 -6.15 0.66
C ILE A 184 -0.65 -6.87 -0.25
N ARG A 185 0.49 -6.26 -0.60
CA ARG A 185 1.51 -6.91 -1.44
C ARG A 185 2.19 -8.05 -0.71
N CYS A 186 2.42 -7.89 0.59
CA CYS A 186 3.10 -8.88 1.41
C CYS A 186 2.35 -10.20 1.48
N GLU A 187 1.01 -10.17 1.42
CA GLU A 187 0.19 -11.38 1.37
C GLU A 187 0.59 -12.34 0.23
N LYS A 188 0.81 -11.78 -0.97
CA LYS A 188 1.23 -12.55 -2.12
C LYS A 188 2.74 -12.75 -2.17
N ALA A 189 3.50 -11.74 -1.82
CA ALA A 189 4.96 -11.76 -1.84
C ALA A 189 5.51 -12.83 -0.91
N SER A 190 4.99 -12.95 0.32
CA SER A 190 5.41 -13.98 1.27
C SER A 190 5.11 -15.40 0.76
N ALA A 191 3.93 -15.59 0.13
CA ALA A 191 3.60 -16.87 -0.50
C ALA A 191 4.58 -17.26 -1.63
N VAL A 192 5.01 -16.27 -2.44
CA VAL A 192 6.03 -16.49 -3.49
C VAL A 192 7.35 -16.92 -2.86
N MET A 193 7.82 -16.21 -1.82
CA MET A 193 9.08 -16.55 -1.16
C MET A 193 9.05 -17.91 -0.49
N LEU A 194 7.96 -18.24 0.22
CA LEU A 194 7.79 -19.57 0.83
C LEU A 194 7.85 -20.69 -0.23
N LYS A 195 7.17 -20.50 -1.38
CA LYS A 195 7.26 -21.45 -2.50
C LYS A 195 8.65 -21.52 -3.15
N ALA A 196 9.42 -20.43 -3.10
CA ALA A 196 10.80 -20.38 -3.58
C ALA A 196 11.82 -20.97 -2.58
N GLY A 197 11.37 -21.48 -1.42
CA GLY A 197 12.19 -22.17 -0.44
C GLY A 197 12.78 -21.30 0.66
N PHE A 198 12.33 -20.05 0.83
CA PHE A 198 12.68 -19.25 2.01
C PHE A 198 11.91 -19.79 3.22
N SER A 199 12.62 -20.17 4.29
CA SER A 199 12.06 -20.96 5.39
C SER A 199 11.38 -20.12 6.48
N ASN A 200 11.81 -18.87 6.67
CA ASN A 200 11.34 -18.01 7.76
C ASN A 200 10.93 -16.62 7.24
N VAL A 201 9.74 -16.56 6.62
CA VAL A 201 9.19 -15.35 6.02
C VAL A 201 8.03 -14.85 6.85
N LYS A 202 8.16 -13.62 7.34
CA LYS A 202 7.11 -12.90 8.07
C LYS A 202 6.71 -11.64 7.32
N GLN A 203 5.55 -11.11 7.64
CA GLN A 203 5.03 -9.88 7.06
C GLN A 203 4.59 -8.91 8.15
N LEU A 204 4.90 -7.62 7.96
CA LEU A 204 4.52 -6.56 8.89
C LEU A 204 3.02 -6.33 8.82
N GLU A 205 2.32 -6.63 9.91
CA GLU A 205 0.89 -6.41 10.03
C GLU A 205 0.55 -4.94 9.80
N GLY A 206 -0.39 -4.69 8.91
CA GLY A 206 -0.82 -3.34 8.57
C GLY A 206 0.17 -2.49 7.77
N GLY A 207 1.39 -2.99 7.54
CA GLY A 207 2.43 -2.30 6.78
C GLY A 207 2.96 -1.03 7.44
N VAL A 208 3.59 -0.18 6.65
CA VAL A 208 4.23 1.07 7.12
C VAL A 208 3.26 2.01 7.84
N LEU A 209 2.00 2.10 7.37
CA LEU A 209 1.04 3.03 7.97
C LEU A 209 0.69 2.66 9.42
N ASP A 210 0.51 1.37 9.73
CA ASP A 210 0.28 0.95 11.11
C ASP A 210 1.58 1.01 11.93
N TYR A 211 2.73 0.74 11.33
CA TYR A 211 4.01 0.95 11.99
C TYR A 211 4.18 2.41 12.44
N PHE A 212 3.88 3.39 11.59
CA PHE A 212 3.91 4.80 11.98
C PHE A 212 2.97 5.12 13.13
N LYS A 213 1.73 4.64 13.02
CA LYS A 213 0.70 4.87 14.04
C LYS A 213 1.10 4.34 15.42
N GLU A 214 1.78 3.19 15.48
CA GLU A 214 2.03 2.46 16.72
C GLU A 214 3.40 2.74 17.32
N THR A 215 4.41 3.10 16.49
CA THR A 215 5.80 3.29 16.91
C THR A 215 6.32 4.71 16.71
N GLY A 216 5.54 5.58 16.06
CA GLY A 216 6.00 6.93 15.68
C GLY A 216 7.02 6.92 14.55
N GLY A 217 7.20 5.80 13.83
CA GLY A 217 8.06 5.70 12.66
C GLY A 217 9.57 5.65 12.95
N LYS A 218 10.00 5.30 14.17
CA LYS A 218 11.43 5.10 14.47
C LYS A 218 12.01 4.02 13.54
N TYR A 219 13.26 4.17 13.12
CA TYR A 219 13.95 3.33 12.13
C TYR A 219 13.41 3.46 10.69
N TRP A 220 12.57 4.44 10.42
CA TRP A 220 12.16 4.79 9.07
C TRP A 220 12.87 6.07 8.62
N ASN A 221 13.39 6.07 7.41
CA ASN A 221 14.02 7.23 6.77
C ASN A 221 13.10 7.80 5.69
N GLY A 222 12.83 9.10 5.73
CA GLY A 222 11.96 9.81 4.77
C GLY A 222 10.47 9.71 5.11
N ASP A 223 9.63 9.80 4.08
CA ASP A 223 8.17 9.78 4.16
C ASP A 223 7.61 8.49 3.55
N CYS A 224 6.33 8.18 3.74
CA CYS A 224 5.69 7.02 3.17
C CYS A 224 4.81 7.41 1.98
N PHE A 225 5.12 6.91 0.78
CA PHE A 225 4.30 7.09 -0.41
C PHE A 225 2.90 6.49 -0.22
N VAL A 226 1.87 7.25 -0.65
CA VAL A 226 0.47 6.82 -0.68
C VAL A 226 -0.15 7.03 -2.05
N PHE A 227 -1.15 6.22 -2.41
CA PHE A 227 -1.74 6.18 -3.76
C PHE A 227 -2.88 7.17 -3.97
N ASP A 228 -2.77 8.38 -3.41
CA ASP A 228 -3.73 9.47 -3.60
C ASP A 228 -3.01 10.81 -3.83
N GLU A 229 -3.74 11.91 -3.99
CA GLU A 229 -3.14 13.22 -4.33
C GLU A 229 -2.30 13.83 -3.18
N ARG A 230 -2.27 13.25 -1.99
CA ARG A 230 -1.34 13.62 -0.92
C ARG A 230 0.10 13.20 -1.23
N VAL A 231 0.28 12.22 -2.10
CA VAL A 231 1.54 11.65 -2.57
C VAL A 231 2.34 10.94 -1.50
N ALA A 232 2.63 11.60 -0.36
CA ALA A 232 3.36 11.01 0.75
C ALA A 232 2.86 11.52 2.11
N LEU A 233 3.01 10.69 3.13
CA LEU A 233 2.70 11.00 4.53
C LEU A 233 3.97 10.90 5.38
N ASP A 234 4.12 11.82 6.32
CA ASP A 234 5.18 11.74 7.34
C ASP A 234 4.88 10.64 8.38
N THR A 235 5.79 10.45 9.33
CA THR A 235 5.64 9.44 10.40
C THR A 235 4.48 9.75 11.37
N ASN A 236 3.89 10.94 11.33
CA ASN A 236 2.67 11.30 12.05
C ASN A 236 1.41 11.17 11.20
N LEU A 237 1.51 10.53 10.03
CA LEU A 237 0.45 10.34 9.04
C LEU A 237 -0.13 11.66 8.49
N LYS A 238 0.67 12.72 8.45
CA LYS A 238 0.32 14.01 7.87
C LYS A 238 0.84 14.13 6.46
N GLU A 239 0.10 14.84 5.62
CA GLU A 239 0.49 15.18 4.26
C GLU A 239 1.79 16.00 4.24
N THR A 240 2.67 15.67 3.29
CA THR A 240 3.97 16.30 3.12
C THR A 240 3.99 17.23 1.89
N GLU A 241 5.16 17.80 1.56
CA GLU A 241 5.30 18.70 0.42
C GLU A 241 5.52 17.98 -0.93
N TYR A 242 5.45 16.66 -0.97
CA TYR A 242 5.56 15.91 -2.23
C TYR A 242 4.42 16.26 -3.18
N ILE A 243 4.72 16.25 -4.47
CA ILE A 243 3.71 16.38 -5.54
C ILE A 243 3.93 15.31 -6.59
N TYR A 244 2.92 15.02 -7.40
CA TYR A 244 3.11 14.24 -8.61
C TYR A 244 3.64 15.10 -9.77
N CYS A 245 4.59 14.59 -10.52
CA CYS A 245 4.84 15.10 -11.86
C CYS A 245 3.57 14.95 -12.71
N PHE A 246 3.14 16.03 -13.37
CA PHE A 246 1.91 15.98 -14.18
C PHE A 246 2.04 15.03 -15.38
N ILE A 247 3.25 14.86 -15.92
CA ILE A 247 3.53 14.06 -17.12
C ILE A 247 3.71 12.57 -16.78
N CYS A 248 4.69 12.22 -15.95
CA CYS A 248 5.06 10.82 -15.69
C CYS A 248 4.48 10.24 -14.39
N ARG A 249 3.90 11.09 -13.55
CA ARG A 249 3.30 10.71 -12.25
C ARG A 249 4.32 10.26 -11.20
N GLU A 250 5.60 10.48 -11.42
CA GLU A 250 6.62 10.27 -10.38
C GLU A 250 6.40 11.21 -9.19
N PRO A 251 6.61 10.76 -7.94
CA PRO A 251 6.62 11.62 -6.77
C PRO A 251 7.85 12.55 -6.83
N LEU A 252 7.65 13.81 -6.48
CA LEU A 252 8.71 14.83 -6.49
C LEU A 252 8.80 15.48 -5.11
N SER A 253 10.00 15.46 -4.53
CA SER A 253 10.32 16.18 -3.29
C SER A 253 10.40 17.70 -3.52
N ALA A 254 10.53 18.47 -2.44
CA ALA A 254 10.76 19.92 -2.51
C ALA A 254 12.07 20.24 -3.27
N GLU A 255 13.13 19.45 -3.06
CA GLU A 255 14.41 19.61 -3.74
C GLU A 255 14.31 19.35 -5.25
N GLU A 256 13.63 18.29 -5.65
CA GLU A 256 13.42 17.95 -7.06
C GLU A 256 12.55 18.98 -7.78
N LYS A 257 11.59 19.61 -7.10
CA LYS A 257 10.83 20.75 -7.62
C LYS A 257 11.68 22.01 -7.80
N ALA A 258 12.72 22.16 -6.99
CA ALA A 258 13.68 23.29 -7.12
C ALA A 258 14.77 23.03 -8.17
N SER A 259 14.85 21.83 -8.73
CA SER A 259 15.84 21.45 -9.74
C SER A 259 15.63 22.23 -11.05
N PRO A 260 16.71 22.60 -11.77
CA PRO A 260 16.62 23.15 -13.14
C PRO A 260 15.98 22.16 -14.13
N ASP A 261 15.98 20.88 -13.82
CA ASP A 261 15.34 19.81 -14.61
C ASP A 261 13.85 19.65 -14.28
N PHE A 262 13.23 20.59 -13.57
CA PHE A 262 11.80 20.62 -13.32
C PHE A 262 11.13 21.83 -13.96
N LYS A 263 10.10 21.57 -14.74
CA LYS A 263 9.19 22.61 -15.25
C LYS A 263 7.77 22.13 -15.13
N ILE A 264 6.99 22.87 -14.34
CA ILE A 264 5.59 22.51 -14.05
C ILE A 264 4.79 22.25 -15.33
N ASN A 265 4.06 21.16 -15.38
CA ASN A 265 3.25 20.68 -16.51
C ASN A 265 4.02 20.32 -17.79
N GLU A 266 5.36 20.33 -17.79
CA GLU A 266 6.16 20.00 -18.96
C GLU A 266 7.09 18.80 -18.72
N TYR A 267 7.90 18.80 -17.66
CA TYR A 267 8.82 17.71 -17.35
C TYR A 267 9.31 17.75 -15.90
N CYS A 268 9.92 16.67 -15.47
CA CYS A 268 10.64 16.55 -14.20
C CYS A 268 11.97 15.80 -14.41
N PRO A 269 12.86 15.72 -13.40
CA PRO A 269 14.15 15.01 -13.54
C PRO A 269 14.05 13.58 -14.06
N TYR A 270 12.91 12.92 -13.86
CA TYR A 270 12.67 11.53 -14.29
C TYR A 270 12.12 11.38 -15.71
N CYS A 271 11.56 12.42 -16.29
CA CYS A 271 10.99 12.36 -17.64
C CYS A 271 11.55 13.36 -18.65
N ILE A 272 12.42 14.29 -18.25
CA ILE A 272 13.04 15.26 -19.16
C ILE A 272 13.88 14.60 -20.28
N LYS A 273 14.39 13.38 -20.02
CA LYS A 273 15.23 12.62 -20.96
C LYS A 273 14.47 11.50 -21.68
N LYS A 274 13.18 11.38 -21.45
CA LYS A 274 12.29 10.44 -22.13
C LYS A 274 11.54 11.18 -23.25
#